data_3c5b44139c1f080c9b3946a619c632ac
#
_entry.id   3c5b44139c1f080c9b3946a619c632ac
#
_cell.length_a   1.000
_cell.length_b   1.000
_cell.length_c   1.000
_cell.angle_alpha   90.00
_cell.angle_beta   90.00
_cell.angle_gamma   90.00
#
_symmetry.space_group_name_H-M   'P 1'
#
loop_
_entity.id
_entity.type
_entity.pdbx_description
1 polymer ?
#
loop_
_entity_poly.entity_id
_entity_poly.type
_entity_poly.pdbx_seq_one_letter_code
_entity_poly.pdbx_strand_id
1 'polypeptide(L)'
;MGVYIKVMKARLELAKRKLNKSGHNKFAGYKYFELGDFLPEIQQIFADLNLCGIVSFGHDLATLTITDLEDGSQTQITSPMSTAALKGCHEVQNLGAVQTYIRRYLWVAALEIVEHDVVDASAGAVIKMKDTKAEDFI
;
A
#
# COMPACT_ATOMS: atom_id res chain seq x y z
N MET A 1 16.46 9.22 -16.78
CA MET A 1 15.07 9.67 -16.71
C MET A 1 14.68 10.13 -15.32
N GLY A 2 15.16 9.52 -14.31
CA GLY A 2 14.90 9.88 -12.92
C GLY A 2 13.79 9.08 -12.28
N VAL A 3 13.94 8.83 -10.98
CA VAL A 3 13.06 7.94 -10.24
C VAL A 3 11.61 8.44 -10.22
N TYR A 4 11.39 9.73 -10.09
CA TYR A 4 10.02 10.26 -10.00
C TYR A 4 9.23 10.08 -11.29
N ILE A 5 9.87 10.31 -12.43
CA ILE A 5 9.20 10.09 -13.72
C ILE A 5 8.85 8.62 -13.88
N LYS A 6 9.76 7.73 -13.49
CA LYS A 6 9.52 6.28 -13.58
C LYS A 6 8.44 5.80 -12.62
N VAL A 7 8.39 6.38 -11.41
CA VAL A 7 7.32 6.05 -10.45
C VAL A 7 5.97 6.48 -11.03
N MET A 8 5.89 7.66 -11.66
CA MET A 8 4.67 8.09 -12.32
C MET A 8 4.26 7.14 -13.44
N LYS A 9 5.22 6.69 -14.25
CA LYS A 9 4.95 5.70 -15.30
C LYS A 9 4.47 4.38 -14.72
N ALA A 10 5.10 3.93 -13.62
CA ALA A 10 4.70 2.70 -12.95
C ALA A 10 3.26 2.78 -12.43
N ARG A 11 2.89 3.90 -11.84
CA ARG A 11 1.51 4.13 -11.37
C ARG A 11 0.51 4.03 -12.51
N LEU A 12 0.80 4.65 -13.65
CA LEU A 12 -0.08 4.62 -14.81
C LEU A 12 -0.18 3.21 -15.40
N GLU A 13 0.93 2.49 -15.45
CA GLU A 13 0.92 1.10 -15.93
C GLU A 13 0.12 0.19 -15.00
N LEU A 14 0.29 0.35 -13.70
CA LEU A 14 -0.45 -0.45 -12.72
C LEU A 14 -1.95 -0.17 -12.82
N ALA A 15 -2.33 1.08 -13.03
CA ALA A 15 -3.73 1.46 -13.15
C ALA A 15 -4.44 0.80 -14.34
N LYS A 16 -3.69 0.38 -15.36
CA LYS A 16 -4.24 -0.36 -16.50
C LYS A 16 -4.45 -1.84 -16.22
N ARG A 17 -3.86 -2.35 -15.13
CA ARG A 17 -3.93 -3.77 -14.78
C ARG A 17 -5.20 -4.05 -13.98
N LYS A 18 -5.77 -5.21 -14.24
CA LYS A 18 -6.92 -5.66 -13.47
C LYS A 18 -6.42 -6.44 -12.26
N LEU A 19 -6.62 -5.90 -11.08
CA LEU A 19 -6.22 -6.51 -9.82
C LEU A 19 -7.46 -7.02 -9.10
N ASN A 20 -7.32 -8.15 -8.43
CA ASN A 20 -8.39 -8.75 -7.66
C ASN A 20 -8.08 -8.64 -6.17
N LYS A 21 -9.07 -8.24 -5.39
CA LYS A 21 -8.95 -8.12 -3.93
C LYS A 21 -9.22 -9.47 -3.30
N SER A 22 -8.18 -10.11 -2.77
CA SER A 22 -8.31 -11.40 -2.09
C SER A 22 -8.56 -11.28 -0.60
N GLY A 23 -8.22 -10.13 0.00
CA GLY A 23 -8.46 -9.90 1.41
C GLY A 23 -9.93 -9.59 1.69
N HIS A 24 -10.41 -10.08 2.83
CA HIS A 24 -11.79 -9.85 3.23
C HIS A 24 -11.87 -9.61 4.73
N ASN A 25 -12.39 -8.45 5.11
CA ASN A 25 -12.68 -8.13 6.49
C ASN A 25 -14.13 -8.51 6.79
N LYS A 26 -14.31 -9.60 7.51
CA LYS A 26 -15.63 -10.15 7.82
C LYS A 26 -16.44 -9.24 8.71
N PHE A 27 -15.79 -8.48 9.58
CA PHE A 27 -16.48 -7.61 10.51
C PHE A 27 -17.03 -6.36 9.83
N ALA A 28 -16.23 -5.77 8.94
CA ALA A 28 -16.63 -4.55 8.25
C ALA A 28 -17.31 -4.82 6.91
N GLY A 29 -17.27 -6.05 6.42
CA GLY A 29 -17.94 -6.45 5.18
C GLY A 29 -17.32 -5.88 3.92
N TYR A 30 -16.01 -5.59 3.91
CA TYR A 30 -15.33 -5.08 2.73
C TYR A 30 -14.18 -6.00 2.31
N LYS A 31 -13.80 -5.86 1.04
CA LYS A 31 -12.62 -6.53 0.49
C LYS A 31 -11.47 -5.54 0.35
N TYR A 32 -10.26 -6.05 0.42
CA TYR A 32 -9.06 -5.24 0.27
C TYR A 32 -7.99 -6.02 -0.48
N PHE A 33 -6.99 -5.29 -1.01
CA PHE A 33 -5.84 -5.92 -1.67
C PHE A 33 -4.87 -6.46 -0.63
N GLU A 34 -4.50 -7.72 -0.79
CA GLU A 34 -3.36 -8.27 -0.09
C GLU A 34 -2.10 -8.01 -0.91
N LEU A 35 -0.95 -8.09 -0.28
CA LEU A 35 0.33 -7.82 -0.93
C LEU A 35 0.51 -8.66 -2.19
N GLY A 36 0.13 -9.93 -2.14
CA GLY A 36 0.23 -10.83 -3.29
C GLY A 36 -0.67 -10.48 -4.46
N ASP A 37 -1.68 -9.64 -4.25
CA ASP A 37 -2.61 -9.25 -5.31
C ASP A 37 -2.01 -8.23 -6.26
N PHE A 38 -1.05 -7.44 -5.81
CA PHE A 38 -0.48 -6.36 -6.64
C PHE A 38 1.04 -6.41 -6.76
N LEU A 39 1.76 -6.99 -5.80
CA LEU A 39 3.21 -6.92 -5.81
C LEU A 39 3.84 -7.62 -7.02
N PRO A 40 3.38 -8.80 -7.46
CA PRO A 40 3.94 -9.40 -8.68
C PRO A 40 3.81 -8.49 -9.90
N GLU A 41 2.68 -7.80 -10.05
CA GLU A 41 2.48 -6.85 -11.14
C GLU A 41 3.42 -5.65 -11.02
N ILE A 42 3.59 -5.12 -9.81
CA ILE A 42 4.52 -4.03 -9.56
C ILE A 42 5.96 -4.46 -9.92
N GLN A 43 6.36 -5.66 -9.51
CA GLN A 43 7.71 -6.15 -9.80
C GLN A 43 7.96 -6.24 -11.30
N GLN A 44 6.97 -6.69 -12.07
CA GLN A 44 7.12 -6.76 -13.52
C GLN A 44 7.25 -5.36 -14.12
N ILE A 45 6.43 -4.44 -13.69
CA ILE A 45 6.47 -3.04 -14.15
C ILE A 45 7.81 -2.41 -13.78
N PHE A 46 8.27 -2.64 -12.55
CA PHE A 46 9.57 -2.11 -12.10
C PHE A 46 10.73 -2.68 -12.91
N ALA A 47 10.69 -3.99 -13.22
CA ALA A 47 11.70 -4.59 -14.07
C ALA A 47 11.74 -3.94 -15.45
N ASP A 48 10.57 -3.70 -16.04
CA ASP A 48 10.46 -3.09 -17.37
C ASP A 48 10.95 -1.64 -17.37
N LEU A 49 10.85 -0.95 -16.25
CA LEU A 49 11.27 0.46 -16.12
C LEU A 49 12.67 0.62 -15.50
N ASN A 50 13.36 -0.46 -15.21
CA ASN A 50 14.63 -0.44 -14.50
C ASN A 50 14.53 0.27 -13.15
N LEU A 51 13.50 -0.08 -12.40
CA LEU A 51 13.33 0.36 -11.02
C LEU A 51 13.53 -0.82 -10.06
N CYS A 52 14.03 -0.52 -8.89
CA CYS A 52 14.16 -1.50 -7.82
C CYS A 52 13.54 -0.92 -6.55
N GLY A 53 12.69 -1.69 -5.90
CA GLY A 53 12.12 -1.30 -4.60
C GLY A 53 12.60 -2.26 -3.53
N ILE A 54 13.10 -1.71 -2.43
CA ILE A 54 13.57 -2.50 -1.29
C ILE A 54 12.91 -1.97 -0.03
N VAL A 55 12.26 -2.87 0.71
CA VAL A 55 11.67 -2.55 2.01
C VAL A 55 12.67 -2.94 3.10
N SER A 56 12.89 -2.04 4.03
CA SER A 56 13.69 -2.30 5.21
C SER A 56 12.92 -1.90 6.46
N PHE A 57 13.12 -2.67 7.53
CA PHE A 57 12.43 -2.46 8.81
C PHE A 57 13.47 -2.09 9.87
N GLY A 58 13.33 -0.91 10.44
CA GLY A 58 14.12 -0.49 11.58
C GLY A 58 13.29 -0.61 12.86
N HIS A 59 13.87 -0.17 13.96
CA HIS A 59 13.17 -0.17 15.25
C HIS A 59 11.97 0.79 15.21
N ASP A 60 12.17 1.99 14.68
CA ASP A 60 11.16 3.05 14.71
C ASP A 60 10.48 3.27 13.37
N LEU A 61 11.14 2.96 12.27
CA LEU A 61 10.65 3.24 10.92
C LEU A 61 10.80 2.04 10.01
N ALA A 62 9.79 1.83 9.18
CA ALA A 62 9.91 0.99 8.00
C ALA A 62 10.06 1.90 6.79
N THR A 63 10.88 1.49 5.82
CA THR A 63 11.21 2.31 4.67
C THR A 63 11.13 1.48 3.40
N LEU A 64 10.44 2.01 2.39
CA LEU A 64 10.51 1.50 1.03
C LEU A 64 11.40 2.46 0.24
N THR A 65 12.55 1.98 -0.22
CA THR A 65 13.45 2.75 -1.06
C THR A 65 13.27 2.30 -2.51
N ILE A 66 12.93 3.24 -3.38
CA ILE A 66 12.79 2.97 -4.81
C ILE A 66 13.96 3.65 -5.51
N THR A 67 14.71 2.88 -6.28
CA THR A 67 15.91 3.33 -6.97
C THR A 67 15.73 3.18 -8.48
N ASP A 68 16.07 4.24 -9.21
CA ASP A 68 16.22 4.18 -10.66
C ASP A 68 17.59 3.55 -10.94
N LEU A 69 17.57 2.35 -11.52
CA LEU A 69 18.80 1.61 -11.75
C LEU A 69 19.67 2.19 -12.87
N GLU A 70 19.15 3.09 -13.67
CA GLU A 70 19.91 3.72 -14.74
C GLU A 70 20.73 4.91 -14.24
N ASP A 71 20.19 5.73 -13.36
CA ASP A 71 20.88 6.93 -12.90
C ASP A 71 21.16 6.96 -11.39
N GLY A 72 20.67 5.96 -10.65
CA GLY A 72 20.89 5.88 -9.22
C GLY A 72 20.04 6.80 -8.36
N SER A 73 19.14 7.58 -8.96
CA SER A 73 18.25 8.43 -8.18
C SER A 73 17.29 7.60 -7.35
N GLN A 74 16.96 8.09 -6.18
CA GLN A 74 16.14 7.35 -5.19
C GLN A 74 15.05 8.21 -4.62
N THR A 75 13.99 7.56 -4.20
CA THR A 75 12.96 8.15 -3.33
C THR A 75 12.62 7.15 -2.24
N GLN A 76 12.15 7.64 -1.13
CA GLN A 76 11.80 6.81 0.02
C GLN A 76 10.40 7.13 0.50
N ILE A 77 9.69 6.08 0.87
CA ILE A 77 8.40 6.16 1.55
C ILE A 77 8.60 5.51 2.91
N THR A 78 8.19 6.17 3.96
CA THR A 78 8.40 5.68 5.32
C THR A 78 7.08 5.52 6.06
N SER A 79 7.09 4.65 7.04
CA SER A 79 5.98 4.44 7.96
C SER A 79 6.54 4.21 9.35
N PRO A 80 5.92 4.76 10.39
CA PRO A 80 6.32 4.37 11.74
C PRO A 80 6.03 2.89 11.98
N MET A 81 6.87 2.27 12.79
CA MET A 81 6.64 0.89 13.23
C MET A 81 5.66 0.91 14.39
N SER A 82 4.60 0.14 14.27
CA SER A 82 3.60 0.00 15.32
C SER A 82 3.85 -1.27 16.11
N THR A 83 3.66 -1.19 17.44
CA THR A 83 3.70 -2.37 18.31
C THR A 83 2.27 -2.80 18.63
N ALA A 84 1.58 -3.32 17.62
CA ALA A 84 0.26 -3.89 17.89
C ALA A 84 0.44 -5.28 18.51
N ALA A 85 -0.04 -5.45 19.73
CA ALA A 85 -0.05 -6.76 20.36
C ALA A 85 -1.22 -7.56 19.82
N LEU A 86 -0.93 -8.60 19.05
CA LEU A 86 -1.95 -9.53 18.59
C LEU A 86 -2.16 -10.58 19.68
N LYS A 87 -3.42 -10.73 20.11
CA LYS A 87 -3.80 -11.67 21.14
C LYS A 87 -3.44 -13.10 20.71
N GLY A 88 -2.72 -13.81 21.58
CA GLY A 88 -2.37 -15.21 21.34
C GLY A 88 -1.16 -15.43 20.45
N CYS A 89 -0.50 -14.39 20.00
CA CYS A 89 0.69 -14.51 19.17
C CYS A 89 1.95 -14.31 20.00
N HIS A 90 2.99 -15.06 19.68
CA HIS A 90 4.34 -14.83 20.22
C HIS A 90 4.90 -13.53 19.64
N GLU A 91 5.89 -12.95 20.32
CA GLU A 91 6.54 -11.71 19.88
C GLU A 91 7.04 -11.78 18.43
N VAL A 92 7.64 -12.92 18.04
CA VAL A 92 8.13 -13.10 16.67
C VAL A 92 6.99 -13.13 15.66
N GLN A 93 5.89 -13.80 15.98
CA GLN A 93 4.71 -13.83 15.14
C GLN A 93 4.07 -12.47 15.03
N ASN A 94 4.02 -11.74 16.13
CA ASN A 94 3.49 -10.39 16.15
C ASN A 94 4.32 -9.45 15.28
N LEU A 95 5.64 -9.55 15.38
CA LEU A 95 6.55 -8.76 14.56
C LEU A 95 6.34 -9.06 13.06
N GLY A 96 6.23 -10.34 12.71
CA GLY A 96 5.98 -10.74 11.33
C GLY A 96 4.68 -10.19 10.78
N ALA A 97 3.62 -10.22 11.59
CA ALA A 97 2.32 -9.67 11.22
C ALA A 97 2.40 -8.15 11.02
N VAL A 98 3.08 -7.45 11.92
CA VAL A 98 3.25 -5.99 11.82
C VAL A 98 4.05 -5.64 10.57
N GLN A 99 5.14 -6.34 10.29
CA GLN A 99 5.96 -6.09 9.11
C GLN A 99 5.19 -6.35 7.81
N THR A 100 4.42 -7.41 7.75
CA THR A 100 3.60 -7.71 6.57
C THR A 100 2.58 -6.62 6.32
N TYR A 101 1.92 -6.16 7.37
CA TYR A 101 0.91 -5.12 7.30
C TYR A 101 1.52 -3.79 6.82
N ILE A 102 2.65 -3.38 7.40
CA ILE A 102 3.33 -2.13 7.04
C ILE A 102 3.87 -2.19 5.62
N ARG A 103 4.42 -3.33 5.23
CA ARG A 103 4.92 -3.54 3.89
C ARG A 103 3.84 -3.31 2.84
N ARG A 104 2.64 -3.82 3.08
CA ARG A 104 1.50 -3.60 2.21
C ARG A 104 1.18 -2.11 2.09
N TYR A 105 1.16 -1.39 3.20
CA TYR A 105 0.87 0.05 3.19
C TYR A 105 1.95 0.87 2.49
N LEU A 106 3.20 0.50 2.63
CA LEU A 106 4.28 1.20 1.94
C LEU A 106 4.11 1.12 0.42
N TRP A 107 3.80 -0.07 -0.08
CA TRP A 107 3.59 -0.24 -1.52
C TRP A 107 2.31 0.43 -2.00
N VAL A 108 1.26 0.36 -1.24
CA VAL A 108 -0.01 1.03 -1.55
C VAL A 108 0.22 2.54 -1.67
N ALA A 109 0.95 3.13 -0.74
CA ALA A 109 1.25 4.55 -0.76
C ALA A 109 2.16 4.91 -1.95
N ALA A 110 3.21 4.14 -2.19
CA ALA A 110 4.16 4.43 -3.25
C ALA A 110 3.52 4.42 -4.63
N LEU A 111 2.66 3.45 -4.90
CA LEU A 111 2.03 3.27 -6.20
C LEU A 111 0.63 3.90 -6.28
N GLU A 112 0.20 4.58 -5.24
CA GLU A 112 -1.13 5.21 -5.18
C GLU A 112 -2.25 4.22 -5.51
N ILE A 113 -2.17 3.04 -4.93
CA ILE A 113 -3.20 2.02 -5.12
C ILE A 113 -4.45 2.45 -4.37
N VAL A 114 -5.55 2.56 -5.11
CA VAL A 114 -6.81 3.01 -4.52
C VAL A 114 -7.56 1.80 -3.99
N GLU A 115 -7.74 1.79 -2.66
CA GLU A 115 -8.56 0.80 -1.99
C GLU A 115 -9.81 1.49 -1.48
N HIS A 116 -10.73 1.76 -2.40
CA HIS A 116 -11.90 2.54 -2.07
C HIS A 116 -12.67 2.04 -0.90
N ASP A 117 -12.43 0.83 -0.54
CA ASP A 117 -13.47 0.12 0.13
C ASP A 117 -13.47 0.27 1.62
N VAL A 118 -12.32 0.57 2.21
CA VAL A 118 -12.19 0.61 3.66
C VAL A 118 -12.85 1.87 4.22
N VAL A 119 -12.33 3.01 3.81
CA VAL A 119 -12.81 4.30 4.31
C VAL A 119 -14.04 4.74 3.56
N ASP A 120 -14.03 4.59 2.22
CA ASP A 120 -15.15 5.03 1.39
C ASP A 120 -16.44 4.26 1.68
N ALA A 121 -16.33 2.95 1.89
CA ALA A 121 -17.52 2.16 2.25
C ALA A 121 -18.08 2.59 3.59
N SER A 122 -17.22 2.79 4.59
CA SER A 122 -17.65 3.27 5.91
C SER A 122 -18.17 4.70 5.84
N ALA A 123 -17.49 5.57 5.14
CA ALA A 123 -17.91 6.94 4.94
C ALA A 123 -19.21 7.00 4.14
N GLY A 124 -19.35 6.16 3.12
CA GLY A 124 -20.56 6.07 2.33
C GLY A 124 -21.77 5.66 3.16
N ALA A 125 -21.60 4.70 4.05
CA ALA A 125 -22.66 4.28 4.95
C ALA A 125 -23.08 5.40 5.90
N VAL A 126 -22.11 6.10 6.48
CA VAL A 126 -22.36 7.24 7.37
C VAL A 126 -23.02 8.38 6.60
N ILE A 127 -22.55 8.69 5.41
CA ILE A 127 -23.10 9.73 4.55
C ILE A 127 -24.57 9.43 4.23
N LYS A 128 -24.87 8.22 3.84
CA LYS A 128 -26.25 7.83 3.52
C LYS A 128 -27.16 7.96 4.72
N MET A 129 -26.68 7.59 5.91
CA MET A 129 -27.44 7.69 7.14
C MET A 129 -27.73 9.14 7.54
N LYS A 130 -26.79 10.02 7.24
CA LYS A 130 -26.90 11.45 7.58
C LYS A 130 -27.40 12.31 6.45
N ASP A 131 -27.66 11.71 5.30
CA ASP A 131 -28.05 12.44 4.08
C ASP A 131 -27.04 13.55 3.77
N THR A 132 -25.76 13.24 3.92
CA THR A 132 -24.68 14.20 3.76
C THR A 132 -24.40 14.47 2.28
N LYS A 133 -24.20 15.73 1.94
CA LYS A 133 -23.88 16.14 0.58
C LYS A 133 -22.37 16.33 0.41
N ALA A 134 -21.94 16.38 -0.86
CA ALA A 134 -20.51 16.52 -1.17
C ALA A 134 -19.89 17.77 -0.56
N GLU A 135 -20.61 18.87 -0.49
CA GLU A 135 -20.12 20.12 0.10
C GLU A 135 -19.82 20.02 1.59
N ASP A 136 -20.36 19.02 2.27
CA ASP A 136 -20.11 18.83 3.70
C ASP A 136 -18.69 18.36 4.00
N PHE A 137 -17.94 18.01 2.95
CA PHE A 137 -16.56 17.54 3.07
C PHE A 137 -15.52 18.59 2.70
N ILE A 138 -15.95 19.77 2.40
CA ILE A 138 -15.08 20.86 1.97
C ILE A 138 -14.71 21.77 3.14
#